data_733e514bc2320a525cab1895b412ab4c
#
_entry.id   733e514bc2320a525cab1895b412ab4c
#
_cell.length_a   1.000
_cell.length_b   1.000
_cell.length_c   1.000
_cell.angle_alpha   90.00
_cell.angle_beta   90.00
_cell.angle_gamma   90.00
#
_symmetry.space_group_name_H-M   'P 1'
#
loop_
_entity.id
_entity.type
_entity.pdbx_description
1 polymer ?
#
loop_
_entity_poly.entity_id
_entity_poly.type
_entity_poly.pdbx_seq_one_letter_code
_entity_poly.pdbx_strand_id
1 'polypeptide(L)'
;MQQNEPPPQAMQPASPTQLPAALVREFDGEHLEARLADAVHLSTVGEDGWPHGAQLSAGEILAVNATTLLIAIWPQSSTTANLARDGRLTLSLVHDGALLEIRARSHAVAQRQTALGLSVFRVEIESVIEHRAKYAEVLSGVTFRLYEPAQVLSRWREQIAMLRTFA
;
A
#
# COMPACT_ATOMS: atom_id res chain seq x y z
N MET A 1 -38.96 29.42 -17.45
CA MET A 1 -37.59 28.94 -17.18
C MET A 1 -37.68 27.87 -16.14
N GLN A 2 -37.71 26.59 -16.53
CA GLN A 2 -37.65 25.47 -15.59
C GLN A 2 -36.19 25.26 -15.24
N GLN A 3 -35.84 25.38 -13.97
CA GLN A 3 -34.55 25.03 -13.44
C GLN A 3 -34.43 23.49 -13.47
N ASN A 4 -33.47 23.01 -14.26
CA ASN A 4 -33.16 21.60 -14.38
C ASN A 4 -32.31 21.23 -13.13
N GLU A 5 -32.95 20.85 -12.03
CA GLU A 5 -32.25 20.29 -10.85
C GLU A 5 -31.56 18.99 -11.28
N PRO A 6 -30.27 18.83 -11.02
CA PRO A 6 -29.59 17.56 -11.28
C PRO A 6 -30.24 16.46 -10.42
N PRO A 7 -30.39 15.23 -10.96
CA PRO A 7 -30.96 14.12 -10.20
C PRO A 7 -30.14 13.88 -8.93
N PRO A 8 -30.81 13.50 -7.81
CA PRO A 8 -30.12 13.19 -6.57
C PRO A 8 -29.07 12.11 -6.82
N GLN A 9 -27.83 12.40 -6.46
CA GLN A 9 -26.76 11.40 -6.52
C GLN A 9 -27.17 10.25 -5.61
N ALA A 10 -27.36 9.07 -6.20
CA ALA A 10 -27.57 7.85 -5.45
C ALA A 10 -26.41 7.69 -4.46
N MET A 11 -26.72 7.57 -3.18
CA MET A 11 -25.74 7.34 -2.12
C MET A 11 -24.99 6.05 -2.48
N GLN A 12 -23.73 6.18 -2.85
CA GLN A 12 -22.89 5.01 -3.08
C GLN A 12 -22.76 4.26 -1.76
N PRO A 13 -22.88 2.91 -1.74
CA PRO A 13 -22.63 2.15 -0.53
C PRO A 13 -21.25 2.48 0.01
N ALA A 14 -21.15 2.61 1.35
CA ALA A 14 -19.88 2.89 2.00
C ALA A 14 -18.83 1.84 1.57
N SER A 15 -17.67 2.31 1.12
CA SER A 15 -16.58 1.41 0.72
C SER A 15 -16.14 0.57 1.92
N PRO A 16 -15.81 -0.71 1.72
CA PRO A 16 -15.23 -1.53 2.79
C PRO A 16 -14.01 -0.85 3.41
N THR A 17 -13.87 -0.97 4.73
CA THR A 17 -12.73 -0.45 5.50
C THR A 17 -11.72 -1.54 5.86
N GLN A 18 -11.86 -2.71 5.24
CA GLN A 18 -11.04 -3.89 5.51
C GLN A 18 -10.51 -4.48 4.21
N LEU A 19 -9.28 -4.97 4.27
CA LEU A 19 -8.68 -5.73 3.18
C LEU A 19 -9.44 -7.04 2.95
N PRO A 20 -9.58 -7.50 1.70
CA PRO A 20 -9.95 -8.87 1.41
C PRO A 20 -9.03 -9.86 2.14
N ALA A 21 -9.58 -10.96 2.64
CA ALA A 21 -8.80 -11.97 3.36
C ALA A 21 -7.64 -12.55 2.52
N ALA A 22 -7.79 -12.59 1.20
CA ALA A 22 -6.72 -13.00 0.30
C ALA A 22 -5.52 -12.05 0.36
N LEU A 23 -5.75 -10.72 0.37
CA LEU A 23 -4.67 -9.73 0.49
C LEU A 23 -4.01 -9.74 1.86
N VAL A 24 -4.75 -10.00 2.94
CA VAL A 24 -4.14 -10.19 4.26
C VAL A 24 -3.13 -11.34 4.23
N ARG A 25 -3.46 -12.44 3.56
CA ARG A 25 -2.53 -13.57 3.37
C ARG A 25 -1.38 -13.24 2.43
N GLU A 26 -1.62 -12.47 1.38
CA GLU A 26 -0.57 -12.04 0.46
C GLU A 26 0.47 -11.14 1.13
N PHE A 27 0.07 -10.36 2.13
CA PHE A 27 0.94 -9.47 2.88
C PHE A 27 1.33 -9.99 4.27
N ASP A 28 1.21 -11.29 4.52
CA ASP A 28 1.58 -11.91 5.80
C ASP A 28 3.11 -12.07 5.99
N GLY A 29 3.89 -11.76 4.96
CA GLY A 29 5.36 -11.88 4.96
C GLY A 29 5.87 -13.30 4.75
N GLU A 30 4.98 -14.24 4.41
CA GLU A 30 5.35 -15.59 4.00
C GLU A 30 5.45 -15.67 2.45
N HIS A 31 6.04 -16.73 1.95
CA HIS A 31 6.11 -17.03 0.51
C HIS A 31 6.63 -15.87 -0.37
N LEU A 32 7.60 -15.10 0.13
CA LEU A 32 8.19 -13.95 -0.57
C LEU A 32 8.78 -14.34 -1.93
N GLU A 33 9.21 -15.59 -2.10
CA GLU A 33 9.73 -16.14 -3.36
C GLU A 33 8.71 -16.09 -4.50
N ALA A 34 7.44 -16.23 -4.20
CA ALA A 34 6.36 -16.16 -5.19
C ALA A 34 6.07 -14.72 -5.64
N ARG A 35 6.62 -13.72 -4.94
CA ARG A 35 6.29 -12.31 -5.12
C ARG A 35 7.47 -11.45 -5.59
N LEU A 36 8.48 -12.07 -6.18
CA LEU A 36 9.71 -11.38 -6.62
C LEU A 36 9.49 -10.32 -7.72
N ALA A 37 8.39 -10.40 -8.44
CA ALA A 37 8.04 -9.44 -9.49
C ALA A 37 6.98 -8.41 -9.06
N ASP A 38 6.37 -8.59 -7.90
CA ASP A 38 5.22 -7.79 -7.48
C ASP A 38 5.64 -6.43 -6.94
N ALA A 39 4.96 -5.40 -7.41
CA ALA A 39 5.09 -4.05 -6.89
C ALA A 39 3.72 -3.50 -6.48
N VAL A 40 3.63 -2.98 -5.27
CA VAL A 40 2.47 -2.22 -4.82
C VAL A 40 2.76 -0.74 -5.06
N HIS A 41 1.92 -0.09 -5.87
CA HIS A 41 2.07 1.34 -6.09
C HIS A 41 1.60 2.10 -4.85
N LEU A 42 2.45 3.00 -4.36
CA LEU A 42 2.18 3.88 -3.22
C LEU A 42 2.12 5.32 -3.71
N SER A 43 1.00 5.99 -3.48
CA SER A 43 0.87 7.43 -3.69
C SER A 43 0.78 8.15 -2.36
N THR A 44 1.52 9.25 -2.23
CA THR A 44 1.51 10.15 -1.07
C THR A 44 1.27 11.59 -1.52
N VAL A 45 0.97 12.50 -0.60
CA VAL A 45 0.77 13.92 -0.90
C VAL A 45 2.10 14.64 -0.84
N GLY A 46 2.57 15.17 -1.98
CA GLY A 46 3.77 15.99 -2.06
C GLY A 46 3.64 17.32 -1.29
N GLU A 47 4.75 17.98 -1.00
CA GLU A 47 4.76 19.28 -0.34
C GLU A 47 4.08 20.35 -1.20
N ASP A 48 4.16 20.21 -2.50
CA ASP A 48 3.51 21.06 -3.51
C ASP A 48 2.03 20.71 -3.76
N GLY A 49 1.49 19.74 -3.02
CA GLY A 49 0.12 19.24 -3.16
C GLY A 49 -0.10 18.21 -4.29
N TRP A 50 0.93 17.91 -5.09
CA TRP A 50 0.82 16.87 -6.13
C TRP A 50 0.95 15.47 -5.56
N PRO A 51 0.27 14.47 -6.18
CA PRO A 51 0.52 13.08 -5.86
C PRO A 51 1.97 12.69 -6.15
N HIS A 52 2.63 12.09 -5.17
CA HIS A 52 3.99 11.56 -5.30
C HIS A 52 3.93 10.03 -5.31
N GLY A 53 4.40 9.41 -6.39
CA GLY A 53 4.36 7.97 -6.59
C GLY A 53 5.65 7.29 -6.14
N ALA A 54 5.52 6.11 -5.53
CA ALA A 54 6.59 5.20 -5.17
C ALA A 54 6.14 3.75 -5.40
N GLN A 55 7.06 2.80 -5.28
CA GLN A 55 6.76 1.37 -5.36
C GLN A 55 7.24 0.70 -4.08
N LEU A 56 6.39 -0.15 -3.51
CA LEU A 56 6.75 -1.05 -2.42
C LEU A 56 6.91 -2.47 -2.97
N SER A 57 7.95 -3.14 -2.53
CA SER A 57 8.15 -4.57 -2.76
C SER A 57 7.48 -5.41 -1.66
N ALA A 58 7.38 -6.72 -1.88
CA ALA A 58 6.79 -7.64 -0.92
C ALA A 58 7.51 -7.66 0.45
N GLY A 59 8.79 -7.29 0.50
CA GLY A 59 9.55 -7.21 1.75
C GLY A 59 9.35 -5.90 2.54
N GLU A 60 8.63 -4.93 1.98
CA GLU A 60 8.45 -3.61 2.57
C GLU A 60 7.05 -3.39 3.15
N ILE A 61 6.16 -4.39 3.05
CA ILE A 61 4.77 -4.32 3.50
C ILE A 61 4.39 -5.58 4.27
N LEU A 62 3.72 -5.41 5.41
CA LEU A 62 3.24 -6.50 6.25
C LEU A 62 1.81 -6.21 6.74
N ALA A 63 0.88 -7.14 6.53
CA ALA A 63 -0.45 -7.05 7.13
C ALA A 63 -0.39 -7.53 8.59
N VAL A 64 -0.79 -6.65 9.51
CA VAL A 64 -1.01 -7.00 10.92
C VAL A 64 -2.37 -7.67 11.08
N ASN A 65 -3.36 -7.12 10.39
CA ASN A 65 -4.73 -7.62 10.31
C ASN A 65 -5.45 -6.99 9.09
N ALA A 66 -6.75 -7.20 8.96
CA ALA A 66 -7.53 -6.69 7.83
C ALA A 66 -7.65 -5.16 7.76
N THR A 67 -7.35 -4.44 8.82
CA THR A 67 -7.47 -2.96 8.88
C THR A 67 -6.14 -2.24 9.05
N THR A 68 -5.05 -2.99 9.29
CA THR A 68 -3.77 -2.40 9.65
C THR A 68 -2.62 -3.06 8.90
N LEU A 69 -1.80 -2.23 8.25
CA LEU A 69 -0.54 -2.65 7.64
C LEU A 69 0.64 -1.98 8.36
N LEU A 70 1.82 -2.55 8.20
CA LEU A 70 3.10 -1.93 8.49
C LEU A 70 3.88 -1.79 7.20
N ILE A 71 4.53 -0.64 6.99
CA ILE A 71 5.41 -0.41 5.85
C ILE A 71 6.78 0.09 6.32
N ALA A 72 7.84 -0.37 5.63
CA ALA A 72 9.22 0.02 5.89
C ALA A 72 9.77 0.78 4.68
N ILE A 73 10.24 2.01 4.89
CA ILE A 73 10.66 2.92 3.82
C ILE A 73 12.00 3.56 4.17
N TRP A 74 12.79 3.90 3.16
CA TRP A 74 14.04 4.64 3.33
C TRP A 74 13.81 5.99 4.00
N PRO A 75 14.52 6.31 5.10
CA PRO A 75 14.25 7.50 5.90
C PRO A 75 14.48 8.82 5.17
N GLN A 76 15.34 8.83 4.16
CA GLN A 76 15.69 10.01 3.37
C GLN A 76 14.85 10.15 2.08
N SER A 77 13.83 9.33 1.89
CA SER A 77 12.96 9.42 0.72
C SER A 77 11.92 10.52 0.86
N SER A 78 11.50 11.07 -0.29
CA SER A 78 10.35 12.00 -0.34
C SER A 78 9.08 11.36 0.21
N THR A 79 8.89 10.06 0.00
CA THR A 79 7.78 9.29 0.56
C THR A 79 7.74 9.37 2.08
N THR A 80 8.88 9.14 2.75
CA THR A 80 9.00 9.25 4.21
C THR A 80 8.67 10.66 4.70
N ALA A 81 9.20 11.70 4.02
CA ALA A 81 8.91 13.09 4.36
C ALA A 81 7.41 13.41 4.20
N ASN A 82 6.79 12.93 3.12
CA ASN A 82 5.37 13.14 2.85
C ASN A 82 4.49 12.47 3.92
N LEU A 83 4.78 11.21 4.27
CA LEU A 83 4.03 10.48 5.30
C LEU A 83 4.19 11.11 6.69
N ALA A 84 5.36 11.59 7.03
CA ALA A 84 5.61 12.29 8.30
C ALA A 84 4.85 13.62 8.39
N ARG A 85 4.68 14.33 7.25
CA ARG A 85 4.00 15.62 7.19
C ARG A 85 2.49 15.50 7.12
N ASP A 86 1.95 14.63 6.26
CA ASP A 86 0.53 14.56 5.92
C ASP A 86 -0.14 13.27 6.43
N GLY A 87 0.55 12.16 6.34
CA GLY A 87 0.07 10.83 6.77
C GLY A 87 -0.89 10.16 5.80
N ARG A 88 -1.48 10.85 4.83
CA ARG A 88 -2.38 10.24 3.84
C ARG A 88 -1.60 9.49 2.78
N LEU A 89 -2.12 8.31 2.43
CA LEU A 89 -1.57 7.51 1.35
C LEU A 89 -2.65 6.71 0.64
N THR A 90 -2.33 6.30 -0.56
CA THR A 90 -3.12 5.34 -1.33
C THR A 90 -2.20 4.23 -1.82
N LEU A 91 -2.56 2.98 -1.53
CA LEU A 91 -1.95 1.81 -2.14
C LEU A 91 -2.81 1.37 -3.32
N SER A 92 -2.18 1.09 -4.45
CA SER A 92 -2.87 0.59 -5.64
C SER A 92 -2.20 -0.69 -6.12
N LEU A 93 -3.00 -1.73 -6.31
CA LEU A 93 -2.56 -3.04 -6.78
C LEU A 93 -3.67 -3.74 -7.55
N VAL A 94 -3.32 -4.77 -8.28
CA VAL A 94 -4.30 -5.61 -9.00
C VAL A 94 -4.64 -6.82 -8.16
N HIS A 95 -5.93 -7.08 -7.99
CA HIS A 95 -6.46 -8.23 -7.27
C HIS A 95 -7.74 -8.71 -7.94
N ASP A 96 -7.83 -10.01 -8.19
CA ASP A 96 -9.01 -10.64 -8.80
C ASP A 96 -9.55 -9.92 -10.05
N GLY A 97 -8.65 -9.58 -10.98
CA GLY A 97 -9.00 -8.92 -12.25
C GLY A 97 -9.46 -7.46 -12.14
N ALA A 98 -9.29 -6.84 -11.00
CA ALA A 98 -9.65 -5.45 -10.75
C ALA A 98 -8.45 -4.64 -10.21
N LEU A 99 -8.47 -3.33 -10.37
CA LEU A 99 -7.58 -2.44 -9.65
C LEU A 99 -8.20 -2.15 -8.28
N LEU A 100 -7.48 -2.46 -7.22
CA LEU A 100 -7.82 -2.01 -5.87
C LEU A 100 -7.10 -0.71 -5.53
N GLU A 101 -7.86 0.23 -5.01
CA GLU A 101 -7.40 1.47 -4.41
C GLU A 101 -7.67 1.42 -2.90
N ILE A 102 -6.60 1.38 -2.12
CA ILE A 102 -6.67 1.30 -0.65
C ILE A 102 -6.23 2.64 -0.10
N ARG A 103 -7.18 3.44 0.38
CA ARG A 103 -6.91 4.71 1.05
C ARG A 103 -6.66 4.47 2.52
N ALA A 104 -5.63 5.10 3.04
CA ALA A 104 -5.20 4.88 4.40
C ALA A 104 -4.52 6.11 5.00
N ARG A 105 -4.35 6.07 6.31
CA ARG A 105 -3.60 7.05 7.09
C ARG A 105 -2.46 6.37 7.83
N SER A 106 -1.29 6.97 7.79
CA SER A 106 -0.10 6.44 8.42
C SER A 106 0.34 7.23 9.63
N HIS A 107 0.98 6.54 10.56
CA HIS A 107 1.68 7.10 11.70
C HIS A 107 3.06 6.48 11.83
N ALA A 108 4.08 7.27 12.10
CA ALA A 108 5.41 6.75 12.40
C ALA A 108 5.37 5.91 13.69
N VAL A 109 5.84 4.66 13.61
CA VAL A 109 5.77 3.72 14.76
C VAL A 109 6.99 3.85 15.67
N ALA A 110 8.13 4.25 15.12
CA ALA A 110 9.35 4.41 15.88
C ALA A 110 10.09 5.69 15.48
N GLN A 111 10.41 6.51 16.49
CA GLN A 111 11.37 7.61 16.35
C GLN A 111 12.83 7.10 16.43
N ARG A 112 13.04 5.80 16.57
CA ARG A 112 14.37 5.18 16.60
C ARG A 112 14.68 4.60 15.25
N GLN A 113 15.90 4.82 14.78
CA GLN A 113 16.46 4.06 13.67
C GLN A 113 16.29 2.57 13.97
N THR A 114 15.57 1.87 13.08
CA THR A 114 15.49 0.41 13.15
C THR A 114 16.88 -0.19 12.92
N ALA A 115 17.08 -1.45 13.29
CA ALA A 115 18.35 -2.15 13.05
C ALA A 115 18.79 -2.13 11.58
N LEU A 116 17.82 -1.98 10.64
CA LEU A 116 18.05 -1.90 9.21
C LEU A 116 18.11 -0.44 8.68
N GLY A 117 18.03 0.56 9.56
CA GLY A 117 18.05 1.98 9.17
C GLY A 117 16.82 2.43 8.38
N LEU A 118 15.68 1.75 8.49
CA LEU A 118 14.44 2.08 7.81
C LEU A 118 13.47 2.82 8.73
N SER A 119 12.64 3.69 8.16
CA SER A 119 11.48 4.27 8.82
C SER A 119 10.31 3.30 8.73
N VAL A 120 9.62 3.08 9.84
CA VAL A 120 8.45 2.20 9.90
C VAL A 120 7.20 3.03 10.19
N PHE A 121 6.17 2.80 9.38
CA PHE A 121 4.86 3.43 9.54
C PHE A 121 3.79 2.36 9.75
N ARG A 122 2.90 2.60 10.71
CA ARG A 122 1.63 1.90 10.87
C ARG A 122 0.62 2.58 9.96
N VAL A 123 -0.06 1.81 9.16
CA VAL A 123 -1.00 2.27 8.13
C VAL A 123 -2.39 1.74 8.49
N GLU A 124 -3.31 2.64 8.76
CA GLU A 124 -4.71 2.34 9.10
C GLU A 124 -5.59 2.56 7.88
N ILE A 125 -6.31 1.52 7.47
CA ILE A 125 -7.13 1.52 6.26
C ILE A 125 -8.42 2.28 6.52
N GLU A 126 -8.68 3.29 5.69
CA GLU A 126 -9.90 4.09 5.73
C GLU A 126 -10.95 3.61 4.72
N SER A 127 -10.51 3.16 3.53
CA SER A 127 -11.42 2.58 2.54
C SER A 127 -10.69 1.69 1.54
N VAL A 128 -11.41 0.71 1.01
CA VAL A 128 -10.97 -0.15 -0.09
C VAL A 128 -11.97 0.00 -1.23
N ILE A 129 -11.50 0.46 -2.38
CA ILE A 129 -12.32 0.73 -3.56
C ILE A 129 -11.87 -0.21 -4.66
N GLU A 130 -12.82 -0.97 -5.22
CA GLU A 130 -12.57 -1.83 -6.37
C GLU A 130 -12.98 -1.11 -7.66
N HIS A 131 -12.02 -0.96 -8.57
CA HIS A 131 -12.25 -0.44 -9.91
C HIS A 131 -12.27 -1.60 -10.90
N ARG A 132 -13.47 -2.06 -11.26
CA ARG A 132 -13.71 -3.17 -12.20
C ARG A 132 -14.41 -2.67 -13.43
N ALA A 133 -13.79 -2.84 -14.60
CA ALA A 133 -14.41 -2.53 -15.86
C ALA A 133 -15.33 -3.67 -16.32
N LYS A 134 -16.50 -3.35 -16.89
CA LYS A 134 -17.44 -4.36 -17.41
C LYS A 134 -16.95 -5.06 -18.69
N TYR A 135 -16.02 -4.46 -19.40
CA TYR A 135 -15.54 -4.88 -20.71
C TYR A 135 -14.09 -5.32 -20.73
N ALA A 136 -13.40 -5.29 -19.57
CA ALA A 136 -12.00 -5.63 -19.49
C ALA A 136 -11.65 -6.16 -18.09
N GLU A 137 -10.64 -7.00 -18.04
CA GLU A 137 -10.01 -7.50 -16.83
C GLU A 137 -8.62 -6.88 -16.70
N VAL A 138 -8.25 -6.45 -15.50
CA VAL A 138 -6.90 -5.95 -15.22
C VAL A 138 -6.01 -7.15 -14.93
N LEU A 139 -5.04 -7.41 -15.79
CA LEU A 139 -4.20 -8.62 -15.72
C LEU A 139 -3.03 -8.48 -14.76
N SER A 140 -2.40 -7.30 -14.72
CA SER A 140 -1.27 -7.02 -13.81
C SER A 140 -1.19 -5.54 -13.49
N GLY A 141 -0.62 -5.23 -12.34
CA GLY A 141 -0.15 -3.90 -11.98
C GLY A 141 1.26 -3.65 -12.50
N VAL A 142 1.97 -2.73 -11.85
CA VAL A 142 3.40 -2.53 -12.09
C VAL A 142 4.16 -3.77 -11.63
N THR A 143 5.05 -4.25 -12.48
CA THR A 143 5.97 -5.35 -12.16
C THR A 143 7.40 -4.89 -12.36
N PHE A 144 8.35 -5.53 -11.68
CA PHE A 144 9.78 -5.30 -11.89
C PHE A 144 10.54 -6.62 -12.00
N ARG A 145 11.76 -6.53 -12.48
CA ARG A 145 12.70 -7.64 -12.50
C ARG A 145 13.85 -7.34 -11.56
N LEU A 146 14.06 -8.20 -10.56
CA LEU A 146 15.22 -8.11 -9.69
C LEU A 146 16.49 -8.52 -10.43
N TYR A 147 17.55 -7.76 -10.28
CA TYR A 147 18.86 -8.11 -10.84
C TYR A 147 19.55 -9.22 -10.04
N GLU A 148 19.40 -9.21 -8.72
CA GLU A 148 19.98 -10.18 -7.79
C GLU A 148 18.93 -10.73 -6.82
N PRO A 149 18.03 -11.63 -7.30
CA PRO A 149 16.88 -12.08 -6.53
C PRO A 149 17.22 -12.69 -5.16
N ALA A 150 18.29 -13.49 -5.09
CA ALA A 150 18.70 -14.14 -3.84
C ALA A 150 19.09 -13.13 -2.75
N GLN A 151 19.85 -12.10 -3.10
CA GLN A 151 20.26 -11.04 -2.17
C GLN A 151 19.07 -10.21 -1.71
N VAL A 152 18.19 -9.83 -2.65
CA VAL A 152 16.98 -9.07 -2.34
C VAL A 152 16.05 -9.86 -1.43
N LEU A 153 15.87 -11.16 -1.69
CA LEU A 153 15.02 -12.02 -0.88
C LEU A 153 15.55 -12.17 0.55
N SER A 154 16.88 -12.28 0.74
CA SER A 154 17.49 -12.28 2.08
C SER A 154 17.16 -11.00 2.83
N ARG A 155 17.31 -9.84 2.18
CA ARG A 155 16.96 -8.53 2.75
C ARG A 155 15.47 -8.44 3.08
N TRP A 156 14.58 -8.91 2.20
CA TRP A 156 13.13 -8.89 2.46
C TRP A 156 12.75 -9.71 3.70
N ARG A 157 13.38 -10.87 3.91
CA ARG A 157 13.16 -11.67 5.12
C ARG A 157 13.56 -10.92 6.39
N GLU A 158 14.68 -10.22 6.35
CA GLU A 158 15.13 -9.37 7.46
C GLU A 158 14.17 -8.19 7.70
N GLN A 159 13.69 -7.55 6.64
CA GLN A 159 12.71 -6.45 6.72
C GLN A 159 11.38 -6.93 7.32
N ILE A 160 10.85 -8.07 6.87
CA ILE A 160 9.62 -8.66 7.43
C ILE A 160 9.82 -9.07 8.89
N ALA A 161 10.94 -9.68 9.24
CA ALA A 161 11.26 -10.02 10.62
C ALA A 161 11.29 -8.76 11.51
N MET A 162 11.87 -7.66 11.02
CA MET A 162 11.87 -6.37 11.69
C MET A 162 10.44 -5.82 11.82
N LEU A 163 9.63 -5.80 10.74
CA LEU A 163 8.26 -5.31 10.78
C LEU A 163 7.40 -6.07 11.81
N ARG A 164 7.57 -7.38 11.93
CA ARG A 164 6.87 -8.21 12.92
C ARG A 164 7.14 -7.77 14.37
N THR A 165 8.23 -7.10 14.66
CA THR A 165 8.49 -6.56 16.01
C THR A 165 7.63 -5.36 16.37
N PHE A 166 6.91 -4.78 15.41
CA PHE A 166 5.99 -3.64 15.57
C PHE A 166 4.51 -4.03 15.40
N ALA A 167 4.23 -5.31 15.11
CA ALA A 167 2.88 -5.82 14.86
C ALA A 167 2.00 -5.88 16.13
#